data_6b5801d5f5d5dc7a32c619b83c1270ce
#
_entry.id   6b5801d5f5d5dc7a32c619b83c1270ce
#
_cell.length_a   1.000
_cell.length_b   1.000
_cell.length_c   1.000
_cell.angle_alpha   90.00
_cell.angle_beta   90.00
_cell.angle_gamma   90.00
#
_symmetry.space_group_name_H-M   'P 1'
#
loop_
_entity.id
_entity.type
_entity.pdbx_description
1 polymer ?
#
loop_
_entity_poly.entity_id
_entity_poly.type
_entity_poly.pdbx_seq_one_letter_code
_entity_poly.pdbx_strand_id
1 'polypeptide(L)'
;MRPFVLLILLGLALGQSAPLEAVLVLREDVLEEGRLVAYTGTQRYPVASEAELLRLLDRLARPPRPPRFIYQDGRWRGVEKKGLAFDREEALKAFREARAQGKKRFLLPVRYTPPSPSLKDLYALGVREHLATAETGFWGSSPERVHNIRLAASRLDGLLVPPGPFSFNRALGPIALETGFKEAYVIVGDRTETGVGGGVCQVSTTLFRAFFFAGLPILERHAHSYQVAYYKPPGLDAAVIQPYKDLKVLNATPGALWIQASVQEGRLRFHLFGTKDREVAWEGPFITDRKPPLPPREIPDPTLPPGARKQVDFAAEGAKVVVRRRVRYGDGRVREDQVVSVYRPWGAVYLVGPSPAPEAPPAPPEEAGAAP
;
A
#
# COMPACT_ATOMS: atom_id res chain seq x y z
N MET A 1 -7.04 -62.31 66.93
CA MET A 1 -7.66 -62.01 65.66
C MET A 1 -8.32 -60.64 65.76
N ARG A 2 -7.73 -59.64 65.15
CA ARG A 2 -8.31 -58.26 65.05
C ARG A 2 -8.90 -58.10 63.68
N PRO A 3 -10.10 -57.54 63.50
CA PRO A 3 -10.66 -57.28 62.17
C PRO A 3 -10.06 -55.98 61.60
N PHE A 4 -9.64 -56.08 60.34
CA PHE A 4 -9.22 -54.95 59.50
C PHE A 4 -10.47 -54.22 59.07
N VAL A 5 -10.63 -52.98 59.49
CA VAL A 5 -11.65 -52.06 58.90
C VAL A 5 -11.07 -51.41 57.66
N LEU A 6 -11.59 -51.80 56.51
CA LEU A 6 -11.30 -51.17 55.17
C LEU A 6 -12.04 -49.90 55.09
N LEU A 7 -11.35 -48.77 55.25
CA LEU A 7 -11.93 -47.41 54.98
C LEU A 7 -11.92 -47.17 53.47
N ILE A 8 -13.12 -47.30 52.85
CA ILE A 8 -13.30 -46.90 51.45
C ILE A 8 -13.43 -45.38 51.43
N LEU A 9 -12.36 -44.69 51.03
CA LEU A 9 -12.40 -43.27 50.65
C LEU A 9 -13.14 -43.13 49.32
N LEU A 10 -14.42 -42.82 49.36
CA LEU A 10 -15.12 -42.29 48.19
C LEU A 10 -14.56 -40.90 47.86
N GLY A 11 -13.61 -40.84 46.94
CA GLY A 11 -13.23 -39.61 46.31
C GLY A 11 -14.44 -39.02 45.55
N LEU A 12 -15.07 -37.98 46.08
CA LEU A 12 -15.98 -37.11 45.31
C LEU A 12 -15.21 -36.54 44.18
N ALA A 13 -15.26 -37.16 43.00
CA ALA A 13 -14.93 -36.49 41.75
C ALA A 13 -15.92 -35.32 41.59
N LEU A 14 -15.47 -34.11 41.89
CA LEU A 14 -16.19 -32.91 41.51
C LEU A 14 -16.38 -32.97 39.98
N GLY A 15 -17.57 -33.42 39.59
CA GLY A 15 -17.97 -33.55 38.19
C GLY A 15 -17.86 -32.18 37.50
N GLN A 16 -16.81 -31.99 36.73
CA GLN A 16 -16.79 -30.86 35.81
C GLN A 16 -17.97 -31.05 34.86
N SER A 17 -18.96 -30.16 34.97
CA SER A 17 -20.09 -30.19 34.09
C SER A 17 -19.61 -29.99 32.63
N ALA A 18 -20.17 -30.78 31.70
CA ALA A 18 -19.80 -30.72 30.29
C ALA A 18 -19.82 -29.27 29.77
N PRO A 19 -18.85 -28.90 28.95
CA PRO A 19 -18.76 -27.54 28.39
C PRO A 19 -20.01 -27.23 27.55
N LEU A 20 -20.52 -26.00 27.65
CA LEU A 20 -21.54 -25.46 26.75
C LEU A 20 -20.87 -24.92 25.50
N GLU A 21 -21.55 -25.01 24.36
CA GLU A 21 -21.16 -24.32 23.12
C GLU A 21 -21.66 -22.87 23.14
N ALA A 22 -20.72 -21.90 23.28
CA ALA A 22 -21.01 -20.49 23.00
C ALA A 22 -21.03 -20.27 21.49
N VAL A 23 -22.16 -19.83 20.95
CA VAL A 23 -22.38 -19.64 19.51
C VAL A 23 -22.29 -18.16 19.18
N LEU A 24 -21.27 -17.76 18.39
CA LEU A 24 -21.14 -16.43 17.79
C LEU A 24 -21.74 -16.47 16.39
N VAL A 25 -22.74 -15.64 16.14
CA VAL A 25 -23.27 -15.40 14.79
C VAL A 25 -22.43 -14.31 14.14
N LEU A 26 -21.78 -14.57 13.04
CA LEU A 26 -21.05 -13.59 12.24
C LEU A 26 -21.92 -13.07 11.10
N ARG A 27 -21.93 -11.76 10.91
CA ARG A 27 -22.61 -11.10 9.81
C ARG A 27 -21.59 -10.27 9.03
N GLU A 28 -21.26 -10.72 7.82
CA GLU A 28 -20.26 -10.09 6.97
C GLU A 28 -20.91 -9.61 5.67
N ASP A 29 -20.59 -8.40 5.26
CA ASP A 29 -20.92 -7.90 3.94
C ASP A 29 -19.70 -8.09 3.04
N VAL A 30 -19.90 -8.58 1.82
CA VAL A 30 -18.89 -8.79 0.80
C VAL A 30 -19.36 -8.13 -0.49
N LEU A 31 -18.47 -7.39 -1.12
CA LEU A 31 -18.70 -6.80 -2.43
C LEU A 31 -17.99 -7.66 -3.48
N GLU A 32 -18.75 -8.36 -4.31
CA GLU A 32 -18.20 -9.21 -5.36
C GLU A 32 -19.02 -9.07 -6.65
N GLU A 33 -18.32 -9.04 -7.80
CA GLU A 33 -18.92 -8.91 -9.13
C GLU A 33 -19.94 -7.75 -9.23
N GLY A 34 -19.58 -6.60 -8.60
CA GLY A 34 -20.43 -5.40 -8.59
C GLY A 34 -21.68 -5.51 -7.70
N ARG A 35 -21.83 -6.56 -6.87
CA ARG A 35 -22.96 -6.80 -5.99
C ARG A 35 -22.55 -6.88 -4.53
N LEU A 36 -23.32 -6.25 -3.68
CA LEU A 36 -23.17 -6.37 -2.23
C LEU A 36 -23.98 -7.56 -1.71
N VAL A 37 -23.27 -8.55 -1.16
CA VAL A 37 -23.86 -9.78 -0.65
C VAL A 37 -23.64 -9.88 0.86
N ALA A 38 -24.70 -10.17 1.61
CA ALA A 38 -24.61 -10.38 3.06
C ALA A 38 -24.46 -11.87 3.36
N TYR A 39 -23.41 -12.23 4.08
CA TYR A 39 -23.16 -13.58 4.56
C TYR A 39 -23.45 -13.67 6.05
N THR A 40 -24.04 -14.79 6.46
CA THR A 40 -24.24 -15.12 7.87
C THR A 40 -23.57 -16.47 8.14
N GLY A 41 -22.67 -16.49 9.10
CA GLY A 41 -21.96 -17.69 9.55
C GLY A 41 -22.08 -17.86 11.06
N THR A 42 -21.73 -19.03 11.58
CA THR A 42 -21.65 -19.29 13.01
C THR A 42 -20.30 -19.86 13.38
N GLN A 43 -19.75 -19.39 14.49
CA GLN A 43 -18.58 -19.99 15.15
C GLN A 43 -18.99 -20.50 16.51
N ARG A 44 -18.46 -21.65 16.91
CA ARG A 44 -18.78 -22.31 18.16
C ARG A 44 -17.54 -22.46 19.02
N TYR A 45 -17.68 -22.16 20.30
CA TYR A 45 -16.58 -22.20 21.25
C TYR A 45 -16.99 -22.98 22.49
N PRO A 46 -16.26 -24.01 22.91
CA PRO A 46 -16.54 -24.70 24.16
C PRO A 46 -16.23 -23.79 25.34
N VAL A 47 -17.12 -23.75 26.32
CA VAL A 47 -17.02 -22.93 27.53
C VAL A 47 -17.50 -23.76 28.73
N ALA A 48 -16.59 -24.05 29.64
CA ALA A 48 -16.91 -24.84 30.84
C ALA A 48 -17.22 -23.97 32.08
N SER A 49 -16.77 -22.70 32.12
CA SER A 49 -16.97 -21.81 33.26
C SER A 49 -17.19 -20.36 32.84
N GLU A 50 -17.71 -19.54 33.77
CA GLU A 50 -17.87 -18.09 33.58
C GLU A 50 -16.52 -17.41 33.31
N ALA A 51 -15.46 -17.84 33.99
CA ALA A 51 -14.11 -17.30 33.77
C ALA A 51 -13.59 -17.58 32.35
N GLU A 52 -13.89 -18.77 31.79
CA GLU A 52 -13.57 -19.09 30.39
C GLU A 52 -14.39 -18.26 29.41
N LEU A 53 -15.68 -18.05 29.71
CA LEU A 53 -16.54 -17.19 28.92
C LEU A 53 -15.95 -15.77 28.84
N LEU A 54 -15.61 -15.17 29.97
CA LEU A 54 -15.05 -13.80 30.00
C LEU A 54 -13.75 -13.70 29.19
N ARG A 55 -12.83 -14.68 29.33
CA ARG A 55 -11.61 -14.73 28.49
C ARG A 55 -11.93 -14.89 27.00
N LEU A 56 -12.96 -15.66 26.66
CA LEU A 56 -13.42 -15.80 25.27
C LEU A 56 -13.93 -14.47 24.72
N LEU A 57 -14.75 -13.73 25.47
CA LEU A 57 -15.27 -12.42 25.05
C LEU A 57 -14.13 -11.42 24.80
N ASP A 58 -13.14 -11.37 25.69
CA ASP A 58 -11.96 -10.49 25.54
C ASP A 58 -11.15 -10.83 24.26
N ARG A 59 -11.00 -12.12 23.97
CA ARG A 59 -10.31 -12.58 22.75
C ARG A 59 -11.07 -12.30 21.46
N LEU A 60 -12.40 -12.33 21.50
CA LEU A 60 -13.27 -12.11 20.35
C LEU A 60 -13.53 -10.63 20.09
N ALA A 61 -13.50 -9.80 21.13
CA ALA A 61 -13.70 -8.35 21.01
C ALA A 61 -12.64 -7.75 20.09
N ARG A 62 -13.09 -6.91 19.17
CA ARG A 62 -12.20 -6.26 18.20
C ARG A 62 -12.78 -4.96 17.68
N PRO A 63 -11.95 -3.95 17.34
CA PRO A 63 -12.39 -2.78 16.62
C PRO A 63 -12.78 -3.13 15.18
N PRO A 64 -13.59 -2.29 14.52
CA PRO A 64 -13.87 -2.43 13.09
C PRO A 64 -12.60 -2.18 12.27
N ARG A 65 -12.50 -2.82 11.10
CA ARG A 65 -11.43 -2.57 10.12
C ARG A 65 -12.06 -2.10 8.81
N PRO A 66 -11.49 -1.05 8.19
CA PRO A 66 -12.02 -0.49 6.95
C PRO A 66 -12.04 -1.51 5.81
N PRO A 67 -12.87 -1.26 4.78
CA PRO A 67 -12.93 -2.10 3.60
C PRO A 67 -11.58 -2.27 2.91
N ARG A 68 -11.33 -3.49 2.43
CA ARG A 68 -10.18 -3.81 1.57
C ARG A 68 -10.67 -4.67 0.42
N PHE A 69 -10.12 -4.43 -0.75
CA PHE A 69 -10.35 -5.29 -1.90
C PHE A 69 -9.20 -6.26 -2.04
N ILE A 70 -9.52 -7.54 -2.12
CA ILE A 70 -8.58 -8.64 -2.28
C ILE A 70 -8.82 -9.34 -3.62
N TYR A 71 -7.73 -9.71 -4.30
CA TYR A 71 -7.82 -10.53 -5.51
C TYR A 71 -7.64 -11.98 -5.14
N GLN A 72 -8.68 -12.78 -5.35
CA GLN A 72 -8.69 -14.20 -5.00
C GLN A 72 -9.51 -14.97 -6.03
N ASP A 73 -9.04 -16.14 -6.42
CA ASP A 73 -9.74 -17.03 -7.37
C ASP A 73 -10.13 -16.34 -8.67
N GLY A 74 -9.24 -15.51 -9.21
CA GLY A 74 -9.43 -14.80 -10.49
C GLY A 74 -10.35 -13.58 -10.42
N ARG A 75 -10.82 -13.16 -9.24
CA ARG A 75 -11.74 -12.04 -9.07
C ARG A 75 -11.41 -11.15 -7.88
N TRP A 76 -11.88 -9.90 -7.94
CA TRP A 76 -11.81 -8.96 -6.85
C TRP A 76 -13.00 -9.12 -5.90
N ARG A 77 -12.70 -9.10 -4.61
CA ARG A 77 -13.70 -9.09 -3.53
C ARG A 77 -13.41 -7.96 -2.57
N GLY A 78 -14.40 -7.11 -2.31
CA GLY A 78 -14.38 -6.15 -1.21
C GLY A 78 -14.80 -6.84 0.07
N VAL A 79 -13.99 -6.74 1.11
CA VAL A 79 -14.25 -7.31 2.44
C VAL A 79 -14.04 -6.25 3.51
N GLU A 80 -14.80 -6.33 4.58
CA GLU A 80 -14.63 -5.50 5.77
C GLU A 80 -14.66 -6.36 7.02
N LYS A 81 -14.18 -5.85 8.13
CA LYS A 81 -14.40 -6.51 9.43
C LYS A 81 -15.16 -5.58 10.36
N LYS A 82 -16.37 -5.97 10.72
CA LYS A 82 -17.16 -5.29 11.75
C LYS A 82 -16.46 -5.44 13.10
N GLY A 83 -16.48 -4.38 13.89
CA GLY A 83 -16.12 -4.45 15.30
C GLY A 83 -17.08 -5.38 16.04
N LEU A 84 -16.58 -6.09 17.03
CA LEU A 84 -17.34 -6.93 17.93
C LEU A 84 -17.16 -6.43 19.35
N ALA A 85 -18.25 -6.14 20.02
CA ALA A 85 -18.29 -5.82 21.44
C ALA A 85 -19.32 -6.71 22.13
N PHE A 86 -19.06 -7.07 23.36
CA PHE A 86 -19.89 -7.97 24.16
C PHE A 86 -20.27 -7.30 25.47
N ASP A 87 -21.54 -7.39 25.82
CA ASP A 87 -21.99 -7.09 27.18
C ASP A 87 -21.69 -8.30 28.06
N ARG A 88 -20.85 -8.12 29.06
CA ARG A 88 -20.39 -9.22 29.93
C ARG A 88 -21.53 -9.75 30.80
N GLU A 89 -22.38 -8.89 31.31
CA GLU A 89 -23.51 -9.29 32.18
C GLU A 89 -24.54 -10.09 31.38
N GLU A 90 -24.92 -9.60 30.18
CA GLU A 90 -25.83 -10.32 29.30
C GLU A 90 -25.25 -11.70 28.88
N ALA A 91 -23.94 -11.76 28.59
CA ALA A 91 -23.31 -13.01 28.23
C ALA A 91 -23.27 -14.01 29.39
N LEU A 92 -22.95 -13.56 30.62
CA LEU A 92 -22.99 -14.38 31.83
C LEU A 92 -24.42 -14.85 32.12
N LYS A 93 -25.42 -13.99 32.00
CA LYS A 93 -26.82 -14.34 32.14
C LYS A 93 -27.25 -15.43 31.16
N ALA A 94 -26.92 -15.26 29.87
CA ALA A 94 -27.21 -16.27 28.84
C ALA A 94 -26.53 -17.62 29.12
N PHE A 95 -25.32 -17.61 29.61
CA PHE A 95 -24.58 -18.80 30.00
C PHE A 95 -25.25 -19.53 31.19
N ARG A 96 -25.57 -18.78 32.25
CA ARG A 96 -26.24 -19.34 33.47
C ARG A 96 -27.59 -19.93 33.14
N GLU A 97 -28.40 -19.22 32.35
CA GLU A 97 -29.73 -19.68 31.93
C GLU A 97 -29.63 -20.95 31.07
N ALA A 98 -28.70 -21.01 30.12
CA ALA A 98 -28.47 -22.20 29.33
C ALA A 98 -28.03 -23.39 30.20
N ARG A 99 -27.17 -23.15 31.19
CA ARG A 99 -26.74 -24.17 32.16
C ARG A 99 -27.88 -24.69 33.02
N ALA A 100 -28.67 -23.78 33.58
CA ALA A 100 -29.84 -24.12 34.42
C ALA A 100 -30.92 -24.92 33.66
N GLN A 101 -31.06 -24.64 32.35
CA GLN A 101 -32.03 -25.32 31.48
C GLN A 101 -31.49 -26.60 30.83
N GLY A 102 -30.27 -27.04 31.16
CA GLY A 102 -29.65 -28.23 30.57
C GLY A 102 -29.40 -28.13 29.06
N LYS A 103 -29.35 -26.93 28.52
CA LYS A 103 -29.05 -26.69 27.10
C LYS A 103 -27.61 -27.05 26.77
N LYS A 104 -27.34 -27.50 25.54
CA LYS A 104 -25.99 -27.80 25.07
C LYS A 104 -25.28 -26.56 24.50
N ARG A 105 -26.02 -25.50 24.18
CA ARG A 105 -25.51 -24.29 23.55
C ARG A 105 -26.27 -23.03 23.93
N PHE A 106 -25.64 -21.86 23.76
CA PHE A 106 -26.27 -20.54 23.92
C PHE A 106 -25.70 -19.56 22.91
N LEU A 107 -26.47 -18.53 22.58
CA LEU A 107 -26.00 -17.45 21.70
C LEU A 107 -25.19 -16.43 22.50
N LEU A 108 -24.07 -16.00 21.95
CA LEU A 108 -23.34 -14.86 22.49
C LEU A 108 -24.06 -13.56 22.11
N PRO A 109 -24.45 -12.73 23.06
CA PRO A 109 -24.97 -11.40 22.78
C PRO A 109 -23.81 -10.54 22.25
N VAL A 110 -23.90 -10.14 20.98
CA VAL A 110 -22.85 -9.40 20.30
C VAL A 110 -23.39 -8.11 19.71
N ARG A 111 -22.70 -7.00 19.96
CA ARG A 111 -22.93 -5.72 19.30
C ARG A 111 -21.93 -5.56 18.16
N TYR A 112 -22.45 -5.32 16.95
CA TYR A 112 -21.64 -5.08 15.77
C TYR A 112 -21.46 -3.59 15.54
N THR A 113 -20.22 -3.16 15.27
CA THR A 113 -19.90 -1.79 14.86
C THR A 113 -19.33 -1.84 13.43
N PRO A 114 -20.02 -1.28 12.43
CA PRO A 114 -19.47 -1.22 11.08
C PRO A 114 -18.24 -0.29 11.05
N PRO A 115 -17.29 -0.48 10.14
CA PRO A 115 -16.25 0.50 9.87
C PRO A 115 -16.85 1.76 9.24
N SER A 116 -16.09 2.85 9.25
CA SER A 116 -16.45 4.09 8.53
C SER A 116 -15.30 4.48 7.59
N PRO A 117 -15.53 4.51 6.26
CA PRO A 117 -16.74 4.02 5.58
C PRO A 117 -16.88 2.49 5.66
N SER A 118 -18.10 1.98 5.55
CA SER A 118 -18.41 0.56 5.38
C SER A 118 -18.47 0.17 3.89
N LEU A 119 -18.50 -1.13 3.59
CA LEU A 119 -18.77 -1.61 2.22
C LEU A 119 -20.12 -1.16 1.69
N LYS A 120 -21.13 -1.01 2.57
CA LYS A 120 -22.45 -0.48 2.19
C LYS A 120 -22.35 0.99 1.75
N ASP A 121 -21.57 1.78 2.48
CA ASP A 121 -21.33 3.19 2.13
C ASP A 121 -20.60 3.28 0.79
N LEU A 122 -19.52 2.51 0.60
CA LEU A 122 -18.79 2.46 -0.65
C LEU A 122 -19.69 2.05 -1.83
N TYR A 123 -20.50 1.00 -1.64
CA TYR A 123 -21.43 0.54 -2.67
C TYR A 123 -22.48 1.59 -3.03
N ALA A 124 -23.05 2.28 -2.05
CA ALA A 124 -24.02 3.36 -2.25
C ALA A 124 -23.40 4.55 -3.02
N LEU A 125 -22.10 4.82 -2.80
CA LEU A 125 -21.35 5.85 -3.50
C LEU A 125 -20.86 5.41 -4.89
N GLY A 126 -21.16 4.20 -5.34
CA GLY A 126 -20.81 3.69 -6.67
C GLY A 126 -19.47 2.96 -6.73
N VAL A 127 -18.81 2.68 -5.61
CA VAL A 127 -17.61 1.84 -5.59
C VAL A 127 -18.04 0.37 -5.64
N ARG A 128 -17.97 -0.22 -6.83
CA ARG A 128 -18.54 -1.56 -7.07
C ARG A 128 -17.57 -2.55 -7.67
N GLU A 129 -16.69 -2.09 -8.56
CA GLU A 129 -15.87 -2.94 -9.41
C GLU A 129 -14.44 -2.42 -9.46
N HIS A 130 -13.51 -3.31 -9.76
CA HIS A 130 -12.13 -2.95 -10.08
C HIS A 130 -12.08 -2.27 -11.45
N LEU A 131 -11.43 -1.09 -11.52
CA LEU A 131 -11.27 -0.32 -12.75
C LEU A 131 -9.90 -0.49 -13.37
N ALA A 132 -8.84 -0.36 -12.56
CA ALA A 132 -7.47 -0.47 -13.03
C ALA A 132 -6.49 -0.74 -11.89
N THR A 133 -5.34 -1.30 -12.27
CA THR A 133 -4.17 -1.46 -11.41
C THR A 133 -2.95 -0.91 -12.11
N ALA A 134 -2.09 -0.22 -11.36
CA ALA A 134 -0.77 0.15 -11.81
C ALA A 134 0.28 -0.20 -10.76
N GLU A 135 1.49 -0.50 -11.24
CA GLU A 135 2.62 -0.89 -10.42
C GLU A 135 3.90 -0.20 -10.89
N THR A 136 4.77 0.14 -9.94
CA THR A 136 6.17 0.50 -10.19
C THR A 136 7.10 -0.14 -9.15
N GLY A 137 8.31 -0.50 -9.58
CA GLY A 137 9.34 -1.04 -8.71
C GLY A 137 10.25 0.05 -8.13
N PHE A 138 10.78 -0.17 -6.92
CA PHE A 138 11.75 0.73 -6.27
C PHE A 138 12.92 -0.02 -5.62
N TRP A 139 13.31 -1.15 -6.22
CA TRP A 139 14.47 -1.94 -5.75
C TRP A 139 15.74 -1.08 -5.78
N GLY A 140 16.64 -1.30 -4.82
CA GLY A 140 17.87 -0.53 -4.68
C GLY A 140 17.70 0.89 -4.12
N SER A 141 16.49 1.25 -3.69
CA SER A 141 16.24 2.55 -3.04
C SER A 141 16.78 2.58 -1.61
N SER A 142 17.21 3.78 -1.16
CA SER A 142 17.62 3.98 0.23
C SER A 142 16.45 3.78 1.22
N PRO A 143 16.73 3.47 2.49
CA PRO A 143 15.69 3.33 3.51
C PRO A 143 14.79 4.57 3.63
N GLU A 144 15.35 5.79 3.51
CA GLU A 144 14.63 7.06 3.59
C GLU A 144 13.67 7.21 2.42
N ARG A 145 14.12 6.87 1.20
CA ARG A 145 13.27 6.88 0.01
C ARG A 145 12.13 5.86 0.12
N VAL A 146 12.41 4.66 0.62
CA VAL A 146 11.38 3.63 0.88
C VAL A 146 10.37 4.11 1.92
N HIS A 147 10.86 4.77 3.00
CA HIS A 147 10.00 5.39 4.02
C HIS A 147 9.05 6.42 3.38
N ASN A 148 9.57 7.34 2.58
CA ASN A 148 8.79 8.37 1.90
C ASN A 148 7.74 7.78 0.96
N ILE A 149 8.07 6.74 0.19
CA ILE A 149 7.13 6.03 -0.68
C ILE A 149 6.00 5.43 0.14
N ARG A 150 6.32 4.76 1.25
CA ARG A 150 5.31 4.16 2.16
C ARG A 150 4.41 5.21 2.79
N LEU A 151 5.00 6.30 3.28
CA LEU A 151 4.25 7.40 3.89
C LEU A 151 3.31 8.06 2.87
N ALA A 152 3.81 8.40 1.69
CA ALA A 152 2.97 9.00 0.66
C ALA A 152 1.86 8.05 0.18
N ALA A 153 2.17 6.77 -0.01
CA ALA A 153 1.17 5.76 -0.38
C ALA A 153 0.10 5.58 0.70
N SER A 154 0.48 5.57 1.99
CA SER A 154 -0.46 5.41 3.11
C SER A 154 -1.43 6.58 3.26
N ARG A 155 -1.04 7.79 2.87
CA ARG A 155 -1.93 8.97 2.86
C ARG A 155 -3.00 8.91 1.77
N LEU A 156 -2.76 8.11 0.74
CA LEU A 156 -3.68 7.92 -0.40
C LEU A 156 -4.45 6.59 -0.30
N ASP A 157 -4.01 5.67 0.56
CA ASP A 157 -4.65 4.39 0.77
C ASP A 157 -5.98 4.56 1.50
N GLY A 158 -7.07 4.03 0.94
CA GLY A 158 -8.41 4.20 1.49
C GLY A 158 -9.05 5.56 1.19
N LEU A 159 -8.48 6.33 0.26
CA LEU A 159 -9.06 7.62 -0.11
C LEU A 159 -10.27 7.42 -1.02
N LEU A 160 -11.38 8.05 -0.64
CA LEU A 160 -12.59 8.15 -1.44
C LEU A 160 -12.56 9.46 -2.24
N VAL A 161 -12.60 9.35 -3.57
CA VAL A 161 -12.57 10.49 -4.49
C VAL A 161 -13.96 10.65 -5.12
N PRO A 162 -14.75 11.66 -4.72
CA PRO A 162 -16.06 11.91 -5.32
C PRO A 162 -15.93 12.29 -6.80
N PRO A 163 -17.01 12.28 -7.58
CA PRO A 163 -17.03 12.86 -8.92
C PRO A 163 -16.54 14.31 -8.89
N GLY A 164 -15.70 14.67 -9.86
CA GLY A 164 -15.08 16.00 -9.93
C GLY A 164 -13.55 15.96 -9.97
N PRO A 165 -12.88 17.11 -9.86
CA PRO A 165 -11.44 17.22 -9.97
C PRO A 165 -10.73 16.70 -8.72
N PHE A 166 -9.74 15.83 -8.92
CA PHE A 166 -8.79 15.35 -7.94
C PHE A 166 -7.45 16.07 -8.11
N SER A 167 -6.78 16.42 -7.00
CA SER A 167 -5.42 16.95 -6.95
C SER A 167 -4.57 16.07 -6.06
N PHE A 168 -3.47 15.55 -6.60
CA PHE A 168 -2.52 14.72 -5.86
C PHE A 168 -1.87 15.51 -4.71
N ASN A 169 -1.39 16.74 -5.00
CA ASN A 169 -0.72 17.56 -4.00
C ASN A 169 -1.65 17.87 -2.81
N ARG A 170 -2.92 18.18 -3.08
CA ARG A 170 -3.91 18.43 -2.01
C ARG A 170 -4.21 17.16 -1.22
N ALA A 171 -4.36 16.02 -1.88
CA ALA A 171 -4.65 14.74 -1.22
C ALA A 171 -3.47 14.24 -0.37
N LEU A 172 -2.24 14.44 -0.86
CA LEU A 172 -1.03 14.05 -0.15
C LEU A 172 -0.76 14.96 1.07
N GLY A 173 -1.09 16.24 0.96
CA GLY A 173 -0.71 17.26 1.94
C GLY A 173 0.77 17.68 1.86
N PRO A 174 1.26 18.49 2.80
CA PRO A 174 2.62 19.01 2.77
C PRO A 174 3.70 17.92 2.78
N ILE A 175 4.74 18.13 1.96
CA ILE A 175 5.95 17.31 1.92
C ILE A 175 7.02 18.06 2.71
N ALA A 176 7.17 17.74 4.00
CA ALA A 176 8.07 18.41 4.92
C ALA A 176 8.56 17.45 6.01
N LEU A 177 9.64 17.77 6.69
CA LEU A 177 10.17 16.96 7.79
C LEU A 177 9.14 16.83 8.91
N GLU A 178 8.45 17.92 9.25
CA GLU A 178 7.41 18.00 10.28
C GLU A 178 6.20 17.11 9.98
N THR A 179 6.01 16.77 8.72
CA THR A 179 4.93 15.85 8.28
C THR A 179 5.39 14.41 8.11
N GLY A 180 6.62 14.11 8.56
CA GLY A 180 7.18 12.76 8.63
C GLY A 180 7.96 12.31 7.40
N PHE A 181 8.13 13.17 6.37
CA PHE A 181 9.02 12.85 5.26
C PHE A 181 10.48 12.99 5.67
N LYS A 182 11.34 12.24 5.01
CA LYS A 182 12.80 12.25 5.21
C LYS A 182 13.50 12.84 4.00
N GLU A 183 14.71 13.31 4.23
CA GLU A 183 15.60 13.67 3.14
C GLU A 183 16.05 12.41 2.39
N ALA A 184 16.04 12.49 1.07
CA ALA A 184 16.52 11.46 0.16
C ALA A 184 16.88 12.14 -1.17
N TYR A 185 17.47 11.41 -2.11
CA TYR A 185 17.78 11.97 -3.42
C TYR A 185 16.50 12.36 -4.17
N VAL A 186 16.46 13.61 -4.61
CA VAL A 186 15.42 14.22 -5.45
C VAL A 186 16.03 14.72 -6.76
N ILE A 187 15.22 14.81 -7.78
CA ILE A 187 15.58 15.37 -9.08
C ILE A 187 15.07 16.80 -9.13
N VAL A 188 15.96 17.78 -9.15
CA VAL A 188 15.65 19.19 -9.26
C VAL A 188 16.28 19.74 -10.54
N GLY A 189 15.43 20.02 -11.55
CA GLY A 189 15.90 20.51 -12.86
C GLY A 189 16.82 19.50 -13.56
N ASP A 190 18.13 19.80 -13.57
CA ASP A 190 19.21 19.02 -14.18
C ASP A 190 20.19 18.43 -13.14
N ARG A 191 19.81 18.37 -11.88
CA ARG A 191 20.63 17.89 -10.78
C ARG A 191 19.92 16.87 -9.92
N THR A 192 20.70 15.92 -9.41
CA THR A 192 20.29 15.03 -8.32
C THR A 192 20.83 15.62 -7.03
N GLU A 193 19.94 16.02 -6.14
CA GLU A 193 20.26 16.68 -4.87
C GLU A 193 19.60 15.95 -3.71
N THR A 194 20.08 16.17 -2.49
CA THR A 194 19.38 15.71 -1.30
C THR A 194 18.25 16.69 -0.99
N GLY A 195 17.05 16.17 -0.81
CA GLY A 195 15.87 16.96 -0.50
C GLY A 195 14.79 16.16 0.16
N VAL A 196 13.85 16.86 0.84
CA VAL A 196 12.74 16.22 1.56
C VAL A 196 11.76 15.62 0.58
N GLY A 197 11.33 14.36 0.83
CA GLY A 197 10.29 13.71 0.04
C GLY A 197 10.80 12.95 -1.19
N GLY A 198 12.10 12.67 -1.30
CA GLY A 198 12.63 11.81 -2.37
C GLY A 198 11.85 10.48 -2.42
N GLY A 199 11.27 10.17 -3.61
CA GLY A 199 10.39 9.02 -3.81
C GLY A 199 8.91 9.36 -4.02
N VAL A 200 8.44 10.57 -3.67
CA VAL A 200 7.03 10.99 -3.86
C VAL A 200 6.62 10.96 -5.34
N CYS A 201 7.49 11.35 -6.27
CA CYS A 201 7.22 11.26 -7.71
C CYS A 201 6.98 9.82 -8.20
N GLN A 202 7.45 8.80 -7.48
CA GLN A 202 7.08 7.42 -7.79
C GLN A 202 5.64 7.13 -7.41
N VAL A 203 5.16 7.71 -6.32
CA VAL A 203 3.77 7.56 -5.86
C VAL A 203 2.83 8.26 -6.84
N SER A 204 3.14 9.50 -7.25
CA SER A 204 2.34 10.21 -8.26
C SER A 204 2.36 9.52 -9.62
N THR A 205 3.50 8.99 -10.05
CA THR A 205 3.63 8.23 -11.31
C THR A 205 2.78 6.95 -11.27
N THR A 206 2.83 6.19 -10.19
CA THR A 206 2.06 4.95 -10.09
C THR A 206 0.55 5.23 -10.06
N LEU A 207 0.13 6.24 -9.31
CA LEU A 207 -1.28 6.65 -9.25
C LEU A 207 -1.75 7.24 -10.60
N PHE A 208 -0.93 8.06 -11.27
CA PHE A 208 -1.20 8.56 -12.62
C PHE A 208 -1.49 7.42 -13.60
N ARG A 209 -0.64 6.38 -13.59
CA ARG A 209 -0.86 5.19 -14.44
C ARG A 209 -2.19 4.51 -14.14
N ALA A 210 -2.54 4.36 -12.87
CA ALA A 210 -3.83 3.78 -12.49
C ALA A 210 -5.00 4.61 -13.04
N PHE A 211 -4.96 5.94 -12.90
CA PHE A 211 -5.96 6.85 -13.49
C PHE A 211 -5.98 6.80 -15.02
N PHE A 212 -4.81 6.73 -15.65
CA PHE A 212 -4.69 6.61 -17.09
C PHE A 212 -5.33 5.31 -17.58
N PHE A 213 -5.01 4.17 -16.96
CA PHE A 213 -5.57 2.87 -17.33
C PHE A 213 -7.07 2.73 -16.99
N ALA A 214 -7.57 3.50 -16.00
CA ALA A 214 -9.01 3.61 -15.74
C ALA A 214 -9.75 4.53 -16.73
N GLY A 215 -9.06 5.14 -17.70
CA GLY A 215 -9.67 6.00 -18.70
C GLY A 215 -10.13 7.36 -18.19
N LEU A 216 -9.60 7.84 -17.06
CA LEU A 216 -9.99 9.15 -16.52
C LEU A 216 -9.34 10.30 -17.31
N PRO A 217 -10.03 11.44 -17.50
CA PRO A 217 -9.45 12.64 -18.09
C PRO A 217 -8.31 13.18 -17.21
N ILE A 218 -7.16 13.42 -17.80
CA ILE A 218 -6.00 14.03 -17.15
C ILE A 218 -6.07 15.54 -17.34
N LEU A 219 -6.19 16.30 -16.26
CA LEU A 219 -6.30 17.76 -16.28
C LEU A 219 -4.93 18.43 -16.20
N GLU A 220 -4.01 17.88 -15.41
CA GLU A 220 -2.65 18.37 -15.28
C GLU A 220 -1.70 17.19 -15.03
N ARG A 221 -0.62 17.15 -15.79
CA ARG A 221 0.45 16.16 -15.63
C ARG A 221 1.75 16.70 -16.20
N HIS A 222 2.83 16.53 -15.50
CA HIS A 222 4.18 16.90 -15.93
C HIS A 222 5.07 15.67 -16.09
N ALA A 223 5.80 15.58 -17.20
CA ALA A 223 6.87 14.58 -17.34
C ALA A 223 8.06 14.97 -16.47
N HIS A 224 8.89 14.00 -16.09
CA HIS A 224 10.24 14.29 -15.61
C HIS A 224 11.09 14.88 -16.74
N SER A 225 12.15 15.58 -16.37
CA SER A 225 13.08 16.19 -17.36
C SER A 225 13.85 15.15 -18.17
N TYR A 226 14.06 13.96 -17.63
CA TYR A 226 14.71 12.83 -18.28
C TYR A 226 14.00 11.50 -17.96
N GLN A 227 14.35 10.42 -18.68
CA GLN A 227 13.76 9.10 -18.47
C GLN A 227 14.30 8.46 -17.20
N VAL A 228 13.49 8.47 -16.15
CA VAL A 228 13.86 7.85 -14.86
C VAL A 228 13.72 6.33 -14.95
N ALA A 229 14.77 5.60 -14.59
CA ALA A 229 14.85 4.15 -14.72
C ALA A 229 13.74 3.38 -14.01
N TYR A 230 13.23 3.88 -12.89
CA TYR A 230 12.13 3.27 -12.12
C TYR A 230 10.77 3.30 -12.83
N TYR A 231 10.61 4.14 -13.88
CA TYR A 231 9.31 4.42 -14.51
C TYR A 231 9.17 3.83 -15.91
N LYS A 232 9.88 2.74 -16.19
CA LYS A 232 9.69 2.00 -17.45
C LYS A 232 8.31 1.37 -17.54
N PRO A 233 7.67 1.33 -18.73
CA PRO A 233 8.09 1.97 -19.97
C PRO A 233 7.99 3.50 -19.89
N PRO A 234 8.80 4.25 -20.70
CA PRO A 234 8.78 5.70 -20.68
C PRO A 234 7.46 6.28 -21.22
N GLY A 235 7.17 7.54 -20.90
CA GLY A 235 5.99 8.26 -21.38
C GLY A 235 4.83 8.30 -20.41
N LEU A 236 4.79 7.39 -19.43
CA LEU A 236 3.72 7.30 -18.43
C LEU A 236 4.26 7.56 -17.00
N ASP A 237 4.98 8.64 -16.82
CA ASP A 237 5.43 9.16 -15.54
C ASP A 237 4.72 10.48 -15.19
N ALA A 238 4.70 10.85 -13.92
CA ALA A 238 4.12 12.10 -13.44
C ALA A 238 5.01 12.70 -12.35
N ALA A 239 5.70 13.78 -12.68
CA ALA A 239 6.48 14.58 -11.75
C ALA A 239 5.58 15.55 -10.99
N VAL A 240 5.77 15.66 -9.68
CA VAL A 240 5.10 16.64 -8.82
C VAL A 240 6.13 17.46 -8.04
N ILE A 241 5.87 18.75 -7.88
CA ILE A 241 6.70 19.69 -7.12
C ILE A 241 5.74 20.72 -6.49
N GLN A 242 5.54 20.64 -5.19
CA GLN A 242 4.68 21.60 -4.49
C GLN A 242 5.33 22.98 -4.43
N PRO A 243 4.57 24.05 -4.68
CA PRO A 243 3.19 24.10 -5.18
C PRO A 243 3.07 24.12 -6.71
N TYR A 244 4.18 24.00 -7.48
CA TYR A 244 4.30 24.40 -8.89
C TYR A 244 3.84 23.34 -9.90
N LYS A 245 3.97 22.05 -9.57
CA LYS A 245 3.58 20.94 -10.45
C LYS A 245 2.69 19.98 -9.69
N ASP A 246 1.53 19.68 -10.23
CA ASP A 246 0.57 18.75 -9.65
C ASP A 246 0.20 17.64 -10.65
N LEU A 247 -0.42 16.60 -10.14
CA LEU A 247 -1.18 15.63 -10.92
C LEU A 247 -2.66 15.88 -10.62
N LYS A 248 -3.38 16.38 -11.62
CA LYS A 248 -4.84 16.60 -11.52
C LYS A 248 -5.58 15.73 -12.50
N VAL A 249 -6.63 15.10 -12.03
CA VAL A 249 -7.44 14.14 -12.77
C VAL A 249 -8.91 14.42 -12.51
N LEU A 250 -9.76 14.26 -13.51
CA LEU A 250 -11.20 14.35 -13.34
C LEU A 250 -11.79 12.97 -13.07
N ASN A 251 -12.35 12.77 -11.88
CA ASN A 251 -13.25 11.63 -11.71
C ASN A 251 -14.54 11.90 -12.48
N ALA A 252 -14.58 11.41 -13.71
CA ALA A 252 -15.72 11.48 -14.63
C ALA A 252 -16.52 10.17 -14.66
N THR A 253 -16.43 9.35 -13.61
CA THR A 253 -17.28 8.16 -13.45
C THR A 253 -18.61 8.54 -12.81
N PRO A 254 -19.66 7.71 -12.95
CA PRO A 254 -20.97 7.98 -12.34
C PRO A 254 -20.97 8.01 -10.81
N GLY A 255 -19.90 7.49 -10.16
CA GLY A 255 -19.80 7.40 -8.70
C GLY A 255 -18.43 7.81 -8.18
N ALA A 256 -18.20 7.59 -6.89
CA ALA A 256 -16.92 7.81 -6.27
C ALA A 256 -15.89 6.75 -6.69
N LEU A 257 -14.60 7.10 -6.58
CA LEU A 257 -13.49 6.17 -6.71
C LEU A 257 -12.94 5.85 -5.32
N TRP A 258 -12.56 4.60 -5.12
CA TRP A 258 -11.78 4.16 -3.96
C TRP A 258 -10.36 3.85 -4.40
N ILE A 259 -9.40 4.51 -3.79
CA ILE A 259 -7.97 4.28 -4.04
C ILE A 259 -7.46 3.30 -2.98
N GLN A 260 -6.88 2.20 -3.41
CA GLN A 260 -6.21 1.26 -2.53
C GLN A 260 -4.75 1.12 -2.92
N ALA A 261 -3.85 1.35 -1.95
CA ALA A 261 -2.41 1.22 -2.14
C ALA A 261 -1.86 -0.03 -1.45
N SER A 262 -0.77 -0.56 -2.00
CA SER A 262 0.05 -1.56 -1.34
C SER A 262 1.53 -1.34 -1.65
N VAL A 263 2.38 -1.47 -0.61
CA VAL A 263 3.84 -1.32 -0.73
C VAL A 263 4.48 -2.58 -0.15
N GLN A 264 4.84 -3.51 -1.02
CA GLN A 264 5.38 -4.82 -0.65
C GLN A 264 6.50 -5.23 -1.62
N GLU A 265 7.51 -5.91 -1.13
CA GLU A 265 8.57 -6.55 -1.93
C GLU A 265 9.22 -5.61 -2.98
N GLY A 266 9.50 -4.35 -2.59
CA GLY A 266 10.09 -3.37 -3.50
C GLY A 266 9.16 -2.86 -4.61
N ARG A 267 7.85 -3.11 -4.48
CA ARG A 267 6.81 -2.69 -5.44
C ARG A 267 5.78 -1.80 -4.77
N LEU A 268 5.39 -0.76 -5.47
CA LEU A 268 4.24 0.07 -5.16
C LEU A 268 3.13 -0.23 -6.15
N ARG A 269 1.93 -0.52 -5.65
CA ARG A 269 0.72 -0.72 -6.45
C ARG A 269 -0.37 0.23 -6.03
N PHE A 270 -1.12 0.72 -7.01
CA PHE A 270 -2.42 1.35 -6.79
C PHE A 270 -3.49 0.57 -7.54
N HIS A 271 -4.57 0.29 -6.84
CA HIS A 271 -5.80 -0.29 -7.39
C HIS A 271 -6.91 0.75 -7.28
N LEU A 272 -7.64 0.95 -8.36
CA LEU A 272 -8.80 1.83 -8.40
C LEU A 272 -10.08 1.00 -8.48
N PHE A 273 -11.04 1.34 -7.63
CA PHE A 273 -12.37 0.73 -7.62
C PHE A 273 -13.42 1.83 -7.80
N GLY A 274 -14.51 1.52 -8.50
CA GLY A 274 -15.57 2.48 -8.80
C GLY A 274 -16.68 1.82 -9.62
N THR A 275 -17.44 2.61 -10.38
CA THR A 275 -18.42 2.11 -11.35
C THR A 275 -17.74 1.96 -12.71
N LYS A 276 -17.73 0.75 -13.25
CA LYS A 276 -17.17 0.45 -14.57
C LYS A 276 -18.18 0.85 -15.65
N ASP A 277 -17.92 1.99 -16.30
CA ASP A 277 -18.75 2.58 -17.34
C ASP A 277 -18.05 2.70 -18.69
N ARG A 278 -16.78 2.19 -18.77
CA ARG A 278 -15.94 2.36 -19.94
C ARG A 278 -14.93 1.23 -20.12
N GLU A 279 -14.47 1.11 -21.37
CA GLU A 279 -13.34 0.27 -21.74
C GLU A 279 -12.19 1.14 -22.24
N VAL A 280 -10.96 0.74 -21.96
CA VAL A 280 -9.75 1.50 -22.26
C VAL A 280 -8.79 0.64 -23.06
N ALA A 281 -8.39 1.14 -24.22
CA ALA A 281 -7.28 0.64 -25.01
C ALA A 281 -6.19 1.71 -25.10
N TRP A 282 -4.94 1.31 -25.12
CA TRP A 282 -3.82 2.24 -25.28
C TRP A 282 -2.72 1.61 -26.12
N GLU A 283 -1.94 2.46 -26.76
CA GLU A 283 -0.87 2.10 -27.68
C GLU A 283 0.39 2.90 -27.39
N GLY A 284 1.52 2.31 -27.64
CA GLY A 284 2.81 2.91 -27.43
C GLY A 284 3.64 2.17 -26.36
N PRO A 285 4.74 2.75 -25.87
CA PRO A 285 5.25 4.07 -26.20
C PRO A 285 5.78 4.19 -27.64
N PHE A 286 5.39 5.25 -28.36
CA PHE A 286 6.01 5.63 -29.62
C PHE A 286 7.15 6.59 -29.33
N ILE A 287 8.38 6.20 -29.67
CA ILE A 287 9.59 6.92 -29.30
C ILE A 287 10.25 7.51 -30.56
N THR A 288 10.38 8.84 -30.57
CA THR A 288 11.02 9.62 -31.64
C THR A 288 12.07 10.56 -31.07
N ASP A 289 12.79 11.28 -31.93
CA ASP A 289 13.76 12.33 -31.58
C ASP A 289 14.82 11.87 -30.57
N ARG A 290 15.32 10.65 -30.73
CA ARG A 290 16.34 10.07 -29.83
C ARG A 290 17.63 10.87 -29.87
N LYS A 291 18.17 11.15 -28.69
CA LYS A 291 19.48 11.78 -28.49
C LYS A 291 20.29 10.91 -27.55
N PRO A 292 21.57 10.68 -27.84
CA PRO A 292 22.41 9.87 -26.95
C PRO A 292 22.51 10.49 -25.56
N PRO A 293 22.78 9.68 -24.52
CA PRO A 293 23.04 10.19 -23.19
C PRO A 293 24.20 11.18 -23.15
N LEU A 294 24.15 12.07 -22.17
CA LEU A 294 25.29 12.95 -21.87
C LEU A 294 26.44 12.16 -21.22
N PRO A 295 27.68 12.66 -21.27
CA PRO A 295 28.80 12.10 -20.53
C PRO A 295 28.48 11.96 -19.04
N PRO A 296 29.05 10.95 -18.35
CA PRO A 296 28.86 10.80 -16.92
C PRO A 296 29.42 11.99 -16.15
N ARG A 297 28.82 12.29 -15.01
CA ARG A 297 29.27 13.34 -14.08
C ARG A 297 29.69 12.71 -12.75
N GLU A 298 30.76 13.26 -12.15
CA GLU A 298 31.22 12.89 -10.83
C GLU A 298 30.95 14.03 -9.85
N ILE A 299 30.45 13.71 -8.69
CA ILE A 299 30.16 14.65 -7.61
C ILE A 299 30.98 14.19 -6.39
N PRO A 300 31.90 15.03 -5.85
CA PRO A 300 32.63 14.70 -4.64
C PRO A 300 31.69 14.46 -3.46
N ASP A 301 31.89 13.37 -2.74
CA ASP A 301 31.18 13.03 -1.50
C ASP A 301 32.20 12.65 -0.42
N PRO A 302 32.50 13.57 0.51
CA PRO A 302 33.50 13.32 1.56
C PRO A 302 33.07 12.24 2.56
N THR A 303 31.82 11.81 2.54
CA THR A 303 31.33 10.73 3.42
C THR A 303 31.65 9.33 2.88
N LEU A 304 32.05 9.24 1.62
CA LEU A 304 32.46 7.96 1.03
C LEU A 304 33.93 7.66 1.37
N PRO A 305 34.30 6.38 1.49
CA PRO A 305 35.73 6.01 1.64
C PRO A 305 36.62 6.56 0.51
N PRO A 306 37.88 6.83 0.77
CA PRO A 306 38.81 7.26 -0.27
C PRO A 306 38.81 6.30 -1.47
N GLY A 307 38.75 6.86 -2.68
CA GLY A 307 38.69 6.11 -3.94
C GLY A 307 37.36 5.38 -4.21
N ALA A 308 36.39 5.42 -3.30
CA ALA A 308 35.07 4.82 -3.52
C ALA A 308 34.29 5.59 -4.60
N ARG A 309 33.51 4.84 -5.41
CA ARG A 309 32.63 5.39 -6.45
C ARG A 309 31.27 4.74 -6.37
N LYS A 310 30.22 5.54 -6.14
CA LYS A 310 28.84 5.08 -6.00
C LYS A 310 27.97 5.71 -7.07
N GLN A 311 27.38 4.91 -7.94
CA GLN A 311 26.39 5.39 -8.90
C GLN A 311 25.06 5.74 -8.20
N VAL A 312 24.59 6.97 -8.39
CA VAL A 312 23.34 7.48 -7.80
C VAL A 312 22.28 7.79 -8.85
N ASP A 313 22.69 7.94 -10.13
CA ASP A 313 21.77 8.10 -11.24
C ASP A 313 22.30 7.41 -12.50
N PHE A 314 21.38 7.06 -13.41
CA PHE A 314 21.69 6.27 -14.59
C PHE A 314 21.63 7.13 -15.86
N ALA A 315 22.50 6.84 -16.81
CA ALA A 315 22.44 7.46 -18.13
C ALA A 315 21.08 7.15 -18.79
N ALA A 316 20.51 8.17 -19.43
CA ALA A 316 19.25 8.04 -20.16
C ALA A 316 19.30 8.81 -21.48
N GLU A 317 18.77 8.23 -22.54
CA GLU A 317 18.59 8.91 -23.82
C GLU A 317 17.56 10.03 -23.69
N GLY A 318 17.78 11.13 -24.39
CA GLY A 318 16.72 12.09 -24.68
C GLY A 318 15.77 11.52 -25.74
N ALA A 319 14.48 11.79 -25.61
CA ALA A 319 13.50 11.34 -26.61
C ALA A 319 12.18 12.10 -26.46
N LYS A 320 11.40 12.14 -27.54
CA LYS A 320 9.96 12.42 -27.48
C LYS A 320 9.21 11.11 -27.45
N VAL A 321 8.32 10.97 -26.46
CA VAL A 321 7.54 9.74 -26.26
C VAL A 321 6.06 10.09 -26.27
N VAL A 322 5.28 9.37 -27.08
CA VAL A 322 3.83 9.52 -27.19
C VAL A 322 3.17 8.20 -26.78
N VAL A 323 2.18 8.27 -25.90
CA VAL A 323 1.29 7.15 -25.58
C VAL A 323 -0.12 7.59 -25.92
N ARG A 324 -0.81 6.85 -26.79
CA ARG A 324 -2.17 7.11 -27.23
C ARG A 324 -3.15 6.26 -26.43
N ARG A 325 -4.34 6.80 -26.20
CA ARG A 325 -5.39 6.10 -25.47
C ARG A 325 -6.74 6.33 -26.15
N ARG A 326 -7.52 5.25 -26.26
CA ARG A 326 -8.91 5.26 -26.68
C ARG A 326 -9.79 4.78 -25.54
N VAL A 327 -10.78 5.56 -25.18
CA VAL A 327 -11.76 5.27 -24.12
C VAL A 327 -13.13 5.15 -24.77
N ARG A 328 -13.74 3.98 -24.70
CA ARG A 328 -15.09 3.71 -25.18
C ARG A 328 -16.03 3.62 -23.98
N TYR A 329 -17.01 4.49 -23.94
CA TYR A 329 -18.02 4.52 -22.88
C TYR A 329 -19.18 3.56 -23.19
N GLY A 330 -19.88 3.10 -22.14
CA GLY A 330 -21.03 2.18 -22.28
C GLY A 330 -22.19 2.78 -23.09
N ASP A 331 -22.29 4.10 -23.23
CA ASP A 331 -23.28 4.80 -24.07
C ASP A 331 -22.86 4.95 -25.55
N GLY A 332 -21.73 4.35 -25.94
CA GLY A 332 -21.22 4.37 -27.30
C GLY A 332 -20.29 5.54 -27.64
N ARG A 333 -20.17 6.56 -26.80
CA ARG A 333 -19.19 7.65 -26.98
C ARG A 333 -17.78 7.13 -26.97
N VAL A 334 -16.92 7.72 -27.79
CA VAL A 334 -15.49 7.43 -27.83
C VAL A 334 -14.70 8.71 -27.59
N ARG A 335 -13.69 8.64 -26.72
CA ARG A 335 -12.71 9.68 -26.51
C ARG A 335 -11.33 9.14 -26.85
N GLU A 336 -10.60 9.88 -27.66
CA GLU A 336 -9.19 9.62 -27.93
C GLU A 336 -8.35 10.74 -27.34
N ASP A 337 -7.31 10.38 -26.66
CA ASP A 337 -6.34 11.31 -26.10
C ASP A 337 -4.92 10.72 -26.15
N GLN A 338 -3.93 11.55 -25.90
CA GLN A 338 -2.55 11.13 -25.86
C GLN A 338 -1.79 11.83 -24.75
N VAL A 339 -0.79 11.13 -24.23
CA VAL A 339 0.21 11.68 -23.32
C VAL A 339 1.50 11.87 -24.07
N VAL A 340 2.04 13.08 -24.04
CA VAL A 340 3.32 13.42 -24.66
C VAL A 340 4.33 13.73 -23.58
N SER A 341 5.52 13.13 -23.67
CA SER A 341 6.66 13.38 -22.79
C SER A 341 7.86 13.72 -23.64
N VAL A 342 8.57 14.80 -23.30
CA VAL A 342 9.83 15.20 -23.93
C VAL A 342 10.91 15.08 -22.88
N TYR A 343 11.81 14.14 -23.06
CA TYR A 343 12.92 13.87 -22.17
C TYR A 343 14.21 14.45 -22.74
N ARG A 344 14.98 15.10 -21.88
CA ARG A 344 16.34 15.55 -22.21
C ARG A 344 17.31 14.35 -22.06
N PRO A 345 18.40 14.31 -22.82
CA PRO A 345 19.46 13.35 -22.56
C PRO A 345 20.06 13.60 -21.17
N TRP A 346 20.41 12.52 -20.48
CA TRP A 346 20.93 12.56 -19.11
C TRP A 346 22.20 11.73 -19.00
N GLY A 347 23.23 12.25 -18.30
CA GLY A 347 24.46 11.52 -17.99
C GLY A 347 24.32 10.73 -16.69
N ALA A 348 25.01 9.61 -16.58
CA ALA A 348 25.12 8.92 -15.29
C ALA A 348 25.76 9.84 -14.25
N VAL A 349 25.32 9.73 -12.99
CA VAL A 349 25.88 10.51 -11.87
C VAL A 349 26.53 9.55 -10.88
N TYR A 350 27.77 9.84 -10.53
CA TYR A 350 28.54 9.09 -9.55
C TYR A 350 28.95 10.00 -8.39
N LEU A 351 28.75 9.53 -7.17
CA LEU A 351 29.40 10.11 -5.99
C LEU A 351 30.80 9.50 -5.89
N VAL A 352 31.80 10.33 -5.68
CA VAL A 352 33.19 9.91 -5.57
C VAL A 352 33.78 10.36 -4.24
N GLY A 353 34.36 9.41 -3.52
CA GLY A 353 35.09 9.68 -2.29
C GLY A 353 36.36 10.50 -2.56
N PRO A 354 37.01 11.02 -1.51
CA PRO A 354 38.29 11.72 -1.63
C PRO A 354 39.34 10.88 -2.39
N SER A 355 40.27 11.53 -3.06
CA SER A 355 41.38 10.80 -3.66
C SER A 355 42.11 9.96 -2.59
N PRO A 356 42.51 8.71 -2.89
CA PRO A 356 43.37 7.96 -1.99
C PRO A 356 44.60 8.75 -1.65
N ALA A 357 45.06 8.69 -0.41
CA ALA A 357 46.36 9.26 -0.07
C ALA A 357 47.44 8.64 -0.96
N PRO A 358 48.43 9.41 -1.43
CA PRO A 358 49.55 8.84 -2.16
C PRO A 358 50.17 7.71 -1.33
N GLU A 359 50.37 6.56 -1.96
CA GLU A 359 51.07 5.46 -1.34
C GLU A 359 52.46 5.94 -0.89
N ALA A 360 52.79 5.79 0.39
CA ALA A 360 54.09 6.19 0.88
C ALA A 360 55.18 5.48 0.08
N PRO A 361 56.22 6.17 -0.35
CA PRO A 361 57.31 5.51 -1.08
C PRO A 361 57.87 4.36 -0.25
N PRO A 362 58.24 3.23 -0.86
CA PRO A 362 58.79 2.10 -0.15
C PRO A 362 59.98 2.55 0.68
N ALA A 363 60.04 2.11 1.94
CA ALA A 363 61.15 2.41 2.81
C ALA A 363 62.47 2.00 2.12
N PRO A 364 63.52 2.84 2.19
CA PRO A 364 64.82 2.46 1.62
C PRO A 364 65.29 1.15 2.24
N PRO A 365 65.97 0.27 1.46
CA PRO A 365 66.46 -0.99 1.98
C PRO A 365 67.36 -0.74 3.17
N GLU A 366 67.14 -1.42 4.28
CA GLU A 366 68.03 -1.42 5.46
C GLU A 366 69.42 -1.82 4.99
N GLU A 367 70.42 -0.89 5.07
CA GLU A 367 71.82 -1.24 4.87
C GLU A 367 72.21 -2.33 5.85
N ALA A 368 72.50 -3.51 5.32
CA ALA A 368 73.01 -4.61 6.09
C ALA A 368 74.34 -4.13 6.71
N GLY A 369 74.26 -3.85 8.04
CA GLY A 369 75.46 -3.45 8.80
C GLY A 369 76.55 -4.52 8.69
N ALA A 370 77.70 -4.13 8.12
CA ALA A 370 78.92 -4.90 8.18
C ALA A 370 79.32 -5.03 9.64
N ALA A 371 79.31 -6.24 10.18
CA ALA A 371 79.89 -6.56 11.48
C ALA A 371 81.44 -6.58 11.34
N PRO A 372 82.22 -6.18 12.38
CA PRO A 372 83.64 -6.13 12.39
C PRO A 372 84.33 -7.49 12.36
#